data_b9e8a90abd3fcfaa42c8774fc1988e9e
#
_entry.id   b9e8a90abd3fcfaa42c8774fc1988e9e
#
_cell.length_a   1.000
_cell.length_b   1.000
_cell.length_c   1.000
_cell.angle_alpha   90.00
_cell.angle_beta   90.00
_cell.angle_gamma   90.00
#
_symmetry.space_group_name_H-M   'P 1'
#
loop_
_entity.id
_entity.type
_entity.pdbx_description
1 polymer ?
#
loop_
_entity_poly.entity_id
_entity_poly.type
_entity_poly.pdbx_seq_one_letter_code
_entity_poly.pdbx_strand_id
1 'polypeptide(L)'
;MLMTRGVPGTHDIKMMLDFFKKAKNKKFKKLKLPNFNKAIDDRFPKKNWNNINEQPDIIIFEGWCVGARAELNKTLKKPINSLEKTDDQNLIWRKHVNQQLKKKYKKLYSQLNCMIYLKAKSFSLLQKWRLKQEKKLWLKTKNKRSHKIMSKGDVINFMQTYQRITQN
;
A
#
# COMPACT_ATOMS: atom_id res chain seq x y z
N MET A 1 -1.30 12.82 -7.69
CA MET A 1 -0.45 11.83 -6.98
C MET A 1 -1.21 10.70 -6.32
N LEU A 2 -2.49 10.81 -6.02
CA LEU A 2 -3.29 9.77 -5.34
C LEU A 2 -4.27 9.06 -6.27
N MET A 3 -3.96 8.99 -7.57
CA MET A 3 -4.85 8.42 -8.59
C MET A 3 -4.86 6.89 -8.59
N THR A 4 -3.78 6.26 -8.15
CA THR A 4 -3.65 4.80 -8.10
C THR A 4 -3.51 4.31 -6.66
N ARG A 5 -3.82 3.05 -6.42
CA ARG A 5 -3.61 2.43 -5.12
C ARG A 5 -2.12 2.34 -4.79
N GLY A 6 -1.70 2.89 -3.65
CA GLY A 6 -0.29 2.90 -3.30
C GLY A 6 -0.02 3.34 -1.86
N VAL A 7 0.15 4.63 -1.66
CA VAL A 7 0.49 5.21 -0.35
C VAL A 7 -0.73 5.32 0.58
N PRO A 8 -0.52 5.56 1.89
CA PRO A 8 -1.61 5.79 2.83
C PRO A 8 -2.56 6.92 2.38
N GLY A 9 -3.86 6.62 2.38
CA GLY A 9 -4.90 7.49 1.85
C GLY A 9 -5.54 6.99 0.56
N THR A 10 -4.92 6.01 -0.11
CA THR A 10 -5.44 5.39 -1.34
C THR A 10 -6.11 4.03 -1.10
N HIS A 11 -6.15 3.55 0.13
CA HIS A 11 -6.76 2.27 0.49
C HIS A 11 -8.14 2.47 1.13
N ASP A 12 -9.02 1.50 0.93
CA ASP A 12 -10.34 1.45 1.59
C ASP A 12 -10.22 0.94 3.03
N ILE A 13 -9.82 1.84 3.94
CA ILE A 13 -9.62 1.50 5.35
C ILE A 13 -10.92 1.08 6.03
N LYS A 14 -12.06 1.62 5.61
CA LYS A 14 -13.37 1.23 6.14
C LYS A 14 -13.63 -0.25 5.87
N MET A 15 -13.44 -0.68 4.63
CA MET A 15 -13.61 -2.08 4.25
C MET A 15 -12.65 -3.01 5.01
N MET A 16 -11.39 -2.60 5.22
CA MET A 16 -10.42 -3.37 6.00
C MET A 16 -10.85 -3.51 7.47
N LEU A 17 -11.30 -2.42 8.11
CA LEU A 17 -11.81 -2.44 9.47
C LEU A 17 -13.06 -3.31 9.61
N ASP A 18 -14.00 -3.21 8.66
CA ASP A 18 -15.20 -4.04 8.64
C ASP A 18 -14.85 -5.53 8.47
N PHE A 19 -13.84 -5.84 7.66
CA PHE A 19 -13.32 -7.21 7.53
C PHE A 19 -12.80 -7.73 8.88
N PHE A 20 -11.90 -6.99 9.55
CA PHE A 20 -11.37 -7.41 10.85
C PHE A 20 -12.47 -7.59 11.90
N LYS A 21 -13.44 -6.67 11.96
CA LYS A 21 -14.58 -6.77 12.86
C LYS A 21 -15.39 -8.04 12.64
N LYS A 22 -15.65 -8.39 11.38
CA LYS A 22 -16.41 -9.58 11.01
C LYS A 22 -15.62 -10.86 11.25
N ALA A 23 -14.34 -10.89 10.89
CA ALA A 23 -13.49 -12.05 11.05
C ALA A 23 -13.25 -12.41 12.53
N LYS A 24 -13.21 -11.41 13.43
CA LYS A 24 -13.06 -11.60 14.88
C LYS A 24 -14.39 -11.91 15.63
N ASN A 25 -15.51 -11.90 14.91
CA ASN A 25 -16.81 -12.13 15.57
C ASN A 25 -16.99 -13.61 15.91
N LYS A 26 -17.30 -13.94 17.16
CA LYS A 26 -17.62 -15.31 17.63
C LYS A 26 -18.79 -15.95 16.86
N LYS A 27 -19.71 -15.14 16.36
CA LYS A 27 -20.81 -15.58 15.46
C LYS A 27 -20.40 -15.37 14.00
N PHE A 28 -19.23 -15.93 13.61
CA PHE A 28 -18.71 -15.81 12.27
C PHE A 28 -19.73 -16.29 11.23
N LYS A 29 -19.89 -15.50 10.20
CA LYS A 29 -20.65 -15.86 9.01
C LYS A 29 -19.71 -15.78 7.82
N LYS A 30 -20.05 -16.45 6.75
CA LYS A 30 -19.34 -16.38 5.47
C LYS A 30 -18.97 -14.94 5.10
N LEU A 31 -17.70 -14.70 4.79
CA LEU A 31 -17.19 -13.42 4.32
C LEU A 31 -16.74 -13.50 2.87
N LYS A 32 -16.78 -12.36 2.18
CA LYS A 32 -16.14 -12.20 0.87
C LYS A 32 -14.92 -11.33 1.00
N LEU A 33 -13.76 -11.84 0.58
CA LEU A 33 -12.49 -11.13 0.55
C LEU A 33 -12.33 -10.45 -0.80
N PRO A 34 -12.17 -9.11 -0.85
CA PRO A 34 -11.97 -8.37 -2.09
C PRO A 34 -10.76 -8.88 -2.86
N ASN A 35 -10.93 -9.08 -4.15
CA ASN A 35 -9.86 -9.42 -5.06
C ASN A 35 -9.56 -8.23 -5.98
N PHE A 36 -8.27 -7.90 -6.17
CA PHE A 36 -7.83 -6.72 -6.92
C PHE A 36 -7.24 -7.10 -8.27
N ASN A 37 -7.73 -6.46 -9.32
CA ASN A 37 -7.24 -6.63 -10.68
C ASN A 37 -6.19 -5.57 -11.01
N LYS A 38 -4.91 -5.96 -10.99
CA LYS A 38 -3.80 -5.06 -11.30
C LYS A 38 -3.78 -4.56 -12.74
N ALA A 39 -4.42 -5.28 -13.67
CA ALA A 39 -4.43 -4.91 -15.08
C ALA A 39 -5.29 -3.69 -15.38
N ILE A 40 -6.34 -3.46 -14.58
CA ILE A 40 -7.24 -2.31 -14.71
C ILE A 40 -7.13 -1.33 -13.52
N ASP A 41 -6.26 -1.63 -12.57
CA ASP A 41 -6.04 -0.88 -11.32
C ASP A 41 -7.33 -0.70 -10.49
N ASP A 42 -8.19 -1.74 -10.45
CA ASP A 42 -9.42 -1.74 -9.67
C ASP A 42 -9.76 -3.13 -9.12
N ARG A 43 -10.77 -3.21 -8.28
CA ARG A 43 -11.29 -4.45 -7.71
C ARG A 43 -12.06 -5.26 -8.75
N PHE A 44 -11.95 -6.57 -8.68
CA PHE A 44 -12.87 -7.44 -9.40
C PHE A 44 -14.31 -7.24 -8.92
N PRO A 45 -15.33 -7.50 -9.77
CA PRO A 45 -16.73 -7.55 -9.34
C PRO A 45 -16.91 -8.48 -8.14
N LYS A 46 -17.84 -8.17 -7.23
CA LYS A 46 -18.06 -8.92 -5.98
C LYS A 46 -18.33 -10.42 -6.18
N LYS A 47 -18.85 -10.82 -7.32
CA LYS A 47 -19.04 -12.25 -7.67
C LYS A 47 -17.72 -13.02 -7.74
N ASN A 48 -16.63 -12.35 -8.08
CA ASN A 48 -15.27 -12.91 -8.24
C ASN A 48 -14.42 -12.76 -6.97
N TRP A 49 -15.00 -12.32 -5.86
CA TRP A 49 -14.30 -12.24 -4.59
C TRP A 49 -14.20 -13.60 -3.92
N ASN A 50 -13.09 -13.89 -3.27
CA ASN A 50 -12.88 -15.15 -2.57
C ASN A 50 -13.84 -15.29 -1.38
N ASN A 51 -14.42 -16.46 -1.21
CA ASN A 51 -15.25 -16.77 -0.05
C ASN A 51 -14.38 -17.32 1.09
N ILE A 52 -14.60 -16.80 2.28
CA ILE A 52 -14.09 -17.36 3.53
C ILE A 52 -15.29 -17.96 4.22
N ASN A 53 -15.35 -19.28 4.29
CA ASN A 53 -16.52 -20.02 4.81
C ASN A 53 -16.38 -20.35 6.30
N GLU A 54 -15.15 -20.38 6.82
CA GLU A 54 -14.83 -20.72 8.20
C GLU A 54 -14.13 -19.54 8.89
N GLN A 55 -14.29 -19.44 10.18
CA GLN A 55 -13.60 -18.40 10.96
C GLN A 55 -12.09 -18.65 10.92
N PRO A 56 -11.26 -17.69 10.51
CA PRO A 56 -9.83 -17.88 10.50
C PRO A 56 -9.27 -17.82 11.93
N ASP A 57 -8.39 -18.75 12.28
CA ASP A 57 -7.62 -18.72 13.54
C ASP A 57 -6.54 -17.65 13.49
N ILE A 58 -5.92 -17.45 12.32
CA ILE A 58 -4.84 -16.49 12.10
C ILE A 58 -5.16 -15.65 10.86
N ILE A 59 -4.95 -14.35 10.98
CA ILE A 59 -5.03 -13.39 9.86
C ILE A 59 -3.64 -12.78 9.66
N ILE A 60 -3.02 -13.08 8.52
CA ILE A 60 -1.78 -12.43 8.11
C ILE A 60 -2.15 -11.21 7.25
N PHE A 61 -1.89 -10.02 7.78
CA PHE A 61 -2.13 -8.76 7.09
C PHE A 61 -0.80 -8.15 6.68
N GLU A 62 -0.47 -8.21 5.39
CA GLU A 62 0.80 -7.75 4.86
C GLU A 62 0.63 -6.59 3.88
N GLY A 63 1.67 -5.78 3.75
CA GLY A 63 1.74 -4.70 2.78
C GLY A 63 2.88 -3.74 3.08
N TRP A 64 3.32 -3.02 2.06
CA TRP A 64 4.45 -2.09 2.18
C TRP A 64 4.24 -1.03 3.28
N CYS A 65 3.03 -0.48 3.38
CA CYS A 65 2.71 0.59 4.34
C CYS A 65 2.19 0.09 5.68
N VAL A 66 2.13 -1.24 5.89
CA VAL A 66 1.64 -1.79 7.16
C VAL A 66 2.62 -1.45 8.27
N GLY A 67 2.11 -0.82 9.33
CA GLY A 67 2.93 -0.34 10.45
C GLY A 67 3.54 1.05 10.25
N ALA A 68 3.40 1.67 9.08
CA ALA A 68 3.90 3.03 8.85
C ALA A 68 3.28 4.02 9.86
N ARG A 69 4.11 4.90 10.41
CA ARG A 69 3.71 5.88 11.42
C ARG A 69 3.68 7.29 10.84
N ALA A 70 2.88 8.14 11.45
CA ALA A 70 2.86 9.55 11.09
C ALA A 70 4.07 10.27 11.67
N GLU A 71 4.64 11.16 10.88
CA GLU A 71 5.72 12.05 11.29
C GLU A 71 5.21 13.30 12.04
N LEU A 72 6.12 14.00 12.69
CA LEU A 72 5.85 15.34 13.21
C LEU A 72 5.67 16.34 12.06
N ASN A 73 4.76 17.29 12.21
CA ASN A 73 4.48 18.25 11.13
C ASN A 73 5.72 19.09 10.73
N LYS A 74 6.65 19.31 11.65
CA LYS A 74 7.91 20.03 11.36
C LYS A 74 8.79 19.28 10.36
N THR A 75 8.82 17.93 10.40
CA THR A 75 9.66 17.13 9.49
C THR A 75 9.11 17.12 8.07
N LEU A 76 7.80 17.31 7.91
CA LEU A 76 7.17 17.36 6.59
C LEU A 76 7.58 18.59 5.78
N LYS A 77 8.04 19.67 6.43
CA LYS A 77 8.43 20.92 5.74
C LYS A 77 9.62 20.69 4.80
N LYS A 78 10.55 19.82 5.17
CA LYS A 78 11.75 19.53 4.37
C LYS A 78 11.43 18.40 3.37
N PRO A 79 11.52 18.66 2.04
CA PRO A 79 11.39 17.60 1.04
C PRO A 79 12.58 16.63 1.13
N ILE A 80 12.34 15.34 0.89
CA ILE A 80 13.39 14.30 0.96
C ILE A 80 13.80 13.76 -0.41
N ASN A 81 13.07 14.13 -1.46
CA ASN A 81 13.36 13.73 -2.84
C ASN A 81 12.89 14.79 -3.83
N SER A 82 13.18 14.58 -5.13
CA SER A 82 12.78 15.51 -6.20
C SER A 82 11.27 15.63 -6.33
N LEU A 83 10.51 14.53 -6.25
CA LEU A 83 9.04 14.54 -6.36
C LEU A 83 8.42 15.49 -5.32
N GLU A 84 8.85 15.40 -4.06
CA GLU A 84 8.34 16.29 -3.02
C GLU A 84 8.78 17.74 -3.22
N LYS A 85 9.98 17.96 -3.80
CA LYS A 85 10.52 19.29 -4.05
C LYS A 85 9.80 19.99 -5.21
N THR A 86 9.45 19.25 -6.28
CA THR A 86 8.85 19.84 -7.49
C THR A 86 7.32 19.81 -7.46
N ASP A 87 6.72 18.68 -7.09
CA ASP A 87 5.29 18.41 -7.31
C ASP A 87 4.45 18.57 -6.04
N ASP A 88 5.09 18.68 -4.85
CA ASP A 88 4.40 18.88 -3.58
C ASP A 88 4.99 20.04 -2.77
N GLN A 89 5.32 21.15 -3.42
CA GLN A 89 5.91 22.34 -2.79
C GLN A 89 5.04 22.87 -1.64
N ASN A 90 3.72 22.84 -1.81
CA ASN A 90 2.73 23.29 -0.81
C ASN A 90 2.42 22.23 0.26
N LEU A 91 3.11 21.11 0.30
CA LEU A 91 2.92 20.02 1.29
C LEU A 91 1.50 19.42 1.31
N ILE A 92 0.73 19.56 0.26
CA ILE A 92 -0.67 19.08 0.21
C ILE A 92 -0.69 17.57 0.32
N TRP A 93 0.09 16.90 -0.52
CA TRP A 93 0.17 15.43 -0.55
C TRP A 93 0.78 14.85 0.73
N ARG A 94 1.96 15.35 1.17
CA ARG A 94 2.63 14.90 2.40
C ARG A 94 1.75 15.06 3.64
N LYS A 95 1.09 16.20 3.80
CA LYS A 95 0.16 16.44 4.91
C LYS A 95 -1.04 15.50 4.85
N HIS A 96 -1.61 15.27 3.66
CA HIS A 96 -2.73 14.34 3.49
C HIS A 96 -2.34 12.93 3.93
N VAL A 97 -1.25 12.37 3.39
CA VAL A 97 -0.75 11.03 3.74
C VAL A 97 -0.51 10.92 5.24
N ASN A 98 0.18 11.90 5.82
CA ASN A 98 0.48 11.95 7.25
C ASN A 98 -0.79 12.00 8.13
N GLN A 99 -1.81 12.74 7.70
CA GLN A 99 -3.09 12.81 8.39
C GLN A 99 -3.85 11.47 8.33
N GLN A 100 -3.81 10.78 7.18
CA GLN A 100 -4.38 9.43 7.07
C GLN A 100 -3.70 8.47 8.05
N LEU A 101 -2.37 8.49 8.12
CA LEU A 101 -1.60 7.69 9.08
C LEU A 101 -1.99 8.00 10.53
N LYS A 102 -2.11 9.28 10.92
CA LYS A 102 -2.51 9.70 12.27
C LYS A 102 -3.89 9.20 12.68
N LYS A 103 -4.83 9.14 11.74
CA LYS A 103 -6.24 8.86 12.04
C LYS A 103 -6.63 7.44 11.65
N LYS A 104 -6.84 7.21 10.35
CA LYS A 104 -7.45 5.98 9.86
C LYS A 104 -6.53 4.76 10.00
N TYR A 105 -5.25 4.92 9.65
CA TYR A 105 -4.30 3.82 9.69
C TYR A 105 -3.93 3.45 11.13
N LYS A 106 -3.81 4.42 12.04
CA LYS A 106 -3.64 4.13 13.47
C LYS A 106 -4.75 3.21 13.99
N LYS A 107 -6.02 3.49 13.62
CA LYS A 107 -7.16 2.64 13.99
C LYS A 107 -7.10 1.27 13.34
N LEU A 108 -6.61 1.16 12.09
CA LEU A 108 -6.42 -0.12 11.42
C LEU A 108 -5.34 -0.95 12.11
N TYR A 109 -4.19 -0.35 12.39
CA TYR A 109 -3.06 -1.06 13.01
C TYR A 109 -3.31 -1.46 14.46
N SER A 110 -4.20 -0.77 15.19
CA SER A 110 -4.63 -1.21 16.52
C SER A 110 -5.43 -2.53 16.51
N GLN A 111 -5.81 -3.04 15.32
CA GLN A 111 -6.43 -4.36 15.19
C GLN A 111 -5.42 -5.51 15.17
N LEU A 112 -4.13 -5.21 15.00
CA LEU A 112 -3.05 -6.21 14.90
C LEU A 112 -2.60 -6.60 16.32
N ASN A 113 -2.46 -7.91 16.56
CA ASN A 113 -1.95 -8.43 17.84
C ASN A 113 -0.42 -8.48 17.86
N CYS A 114 0.20 -8.69 16.69
CA CYS A 114 1.64 -8.75 16.51
C CYS A 114 2.03 -8.05 15.22
N MET A 115 3.22 -7.48 15.18
CA MET A 115 3.78 -6.86 13.98
C MET A 115 5.20 -7.34 13.76
N ILE A 116 5.45 -7.84 12.54
CA ILE A 116 6.79 -8.21 12.08
C ILE A 116 7.22 -7.20 11.02
N TYR A 117 8.34 -6.53 11.26
CA TYR A 117 8.88 -5.54 10.36
C TYR A 117 10.12 -6.07 9.62
N LEU A 118 10.01 -6.23 8.31
CA LEU A 118 11.10 -6.63 7.44
C LEU A 118 11.87 -5.40 6.95
N LYS A 119 12.94 -5.04 7.64
CA LYS A 119 13.74 -3.86 7.33
C LYS A 119 14.74 -4.14 6.21
N ALA A 120 14.66 -3.40 5.12
CA ALA A 120 15.70 -3.41 4.10
C ALA A 120 16.91 -2.57 4.56
N LYS A 121 18.12 -2.96 4.15
CA LYS A 121 19.37 -2.26 4.51
C LYS A 121 19.39 -0.81 3.99
N SER A 122 18.78 -0.54 2.84
CA SER A 122 18.70 0.81 2.26
C SER A 122 17.52 0.95 1.32
N PHE A 123 17.09 2.19 1.07
CA PHE A 123 16.05 2.48 0.09
C PHE A 123 16.48 2.13 -1.35
N SER A 124 17.76 2.31 -1.68
CA SER A 124 18.32 1.92 -2.98
C SER A 124 18.21 0.42 -3.26
N LEU A 125 18.33 -0.42 -2.22
CA LEU A 125 18.11 -1.85 -2.34
C LEU A 125 16.65 -2.19 -2.72
N LEU A 126 15.70 -1.49 -2.12
CA LEU A 126 14.26 -1.62 -2.47
C LEU A 126 14.01 -1.22 -3.93
N GLN A 127 14.65 -0.14 -4.40
CA GLN A 127 14.58 0.25 -5.82
C GLN A 127 15.12 -0.84 -6.74
N LYS A 128 16.27 -1.44 -6.40
CA LYS A 128 16.84 -2.57 -7.18
C LYS A 128 15.89 -3.77 -7.21
N TRP A 129 15.28 -4.11 -6.09
CA TRP A 129 14.30 -5.20 -6.02
C TRP A 129 13.05 -4.90 -6.86
N ARG A 130 12.55 -3.67 -6.81
CA ARG A 130 11.41 -3.26 -7.62
C ARG A 130 11.71 -3.33 -9.13
N LEU A 131 12.87 -2.85 -9.55
CA LEU A 131 13.34 -2.98 -10.94
C LEU A 131 13.45 -4.44 -11.37
N LYS A 132 13.97 -5.32 -10.50
CA LYS A 132 14.02 -6.76 -10.78
C LYS A 132 12.63 -7.38 -10.96
N GLN A 133 11.65 -6.93 -10.18
CA GLN A 133 10.25 -7.38 -10.32
C GLN A 133 9.66 -6.93 -11.67
N GLU A 134 9.85 -5.68 -12.07
CA GLU A 134 9.36 -5.18 -13.37
C GLU A 134 10.02 -5.93 -14.54
N LYS A 135 11.34 -6.17 -14.46
CA LYS A 135 12.03 -6.98 -15.48
C LYS A 135 11.47 -8.39 -15.59
N LYS A 136 11.19 -9.05 -14.44
CA LYS A 136 10.56 -10.39 -14.45
C LYS A 136 9.15 -10.34 -15.02
N LEU A 137 8.38 -9.30 -14.72
CA LEU A 137 7.04 -9.11 -15.27
C LEU A 137 7.10 -8.92 -16.77
N TRP A 138 7.99 -8.07 -17.25
CA TRP A 138 8.22 -7.85 -18.70
C TRP A 138 8.55 -9.16 -19.43
N LEU A 139 9.47 -9.98 -18.90
CA LEU A 139 9.83 -11.27 -19.49
C LEU A 139 8.64 -12.24 -19.58
N LYS A 140 7.76 -12.24 -18.55
CA LYS A 140 6.57 -13.11 -18.53
C LYS A 140 5.46 -12.65 -19.48
N THR A 141 5.43 -11.37 -19.84
CA THR A 141 4.31 -10.75 -20.54
C THR A 141 4.67 -10.29 -21.95
N LYS A 142 5.85 -10.64 -22.47
CA LYS A 142 6.42 -10.22 -23.76
C LYS A 142 5.45 -10.26 -24.96
N ASN A 143 4.45 -11.14 -24.91
CA ASN A 143 3.48 -11.35 -25.99
C ASN A 143 2.05 -10.85 -25.65
N LYS A 144 1.85 -10.14 -24.54
CA LYS A 144 0.51 -9.65 -24.14
C LYS A 144 0.44 -8.13 -24.22
N ARG A 145 -0.31 -7.61 -25.19
CA ARG A 145 -0.46 -6.17 -25.53
C ARG A 145 -1.02 -5.23 -24.45
N SER A 146 -1.31 -5.67 -23.22
CA SER A 146 -2.12 -4.88 -22.27
C SER A 146 -1.47 -4.56 -20.92
N HIS A 147 -0.15 -4.63 -20.80
CA HIS A 147 0.46 -4.42 -19.48
C HIS A 147 1.15 -3.05 -19.39
N LYS A 148 0.73 -2.24 -18.41
CA LYS A 148 1.42 -1.02 -17.98
C LYS A 148 2.70 -1.40 -17.22
N ILE A 149 3.72 -1.85 -17.96
CA ILE A 149 5.03 -2.15 -17.40
C ILE A 149 5.80 -0.85 -17.30
N MET A 150 6.30 -0.58 -16.10
CA MET A 150 7.05 0.63 -15.84
C MET A 150 8.46 0.57 -16.42
N SER A 151 8.89 1.65 -17.09
CA SER A 151 10.29 1.87 -17.43
C SER A 151 11.16 2.03 -16.17
N LYS A 152 12.48 2.03 -16.32
CA LYS A 152 13.38 2.30 -15.17
C LYS A 152 13.11 3.67 -14.55
N GLY A 153 12.86 4.70 -15.36
CA GLY A 153 12.53 6.05 -14.88
C GLY A 153 11.21 6.07 -14.12
N ASP A 154 10.18 5.41 -14.67
CA ASP A 154 8.87 5.32 -14.01
C ASP A 154 8.96 4.60 -12.66
N VAL A 155 9.74 3.52 -12.56
CA VAL A 155 9.97 2.83 -11.28
C VAL A 155 10.64 3.74 -10.26
N ILE A 156 11.65 4.51 -10.66
CA ILE A 156 12.34 5.44 -9.77
C ILE A 156 11.35 6.52 -9.28
N ASN A 157 10.58 7.11 -10.16
CA ASN A 157 9.58 8.12 -9.83
C ASN A 157 8.47 7.54 -8.94
N PHE A 158 7.96 6.37 -9.27
CA PHE A 158 6.98 5.65 -8.46
C PHE A 158 7.51 5.39 -7.05
N MET A 159 8.75 4.94 -6.92
CA MET A 159 9.37 4.66 -5.62
C MET A 159 9.53 5.90 -4.74
N GLN A 160 9.71 7.08 -5.32
CA GLN A 160 9.80 8.33 -4.55
C GLN A 160 8.53 8.59 -3.73
N THR A 161 7.35 8.16 -4.21
CA THR A 161 6.09 8.31 -3.45
C THR A 161 6.09 7.54 -2.13
N TYR A 162 6.85 6.44 -2.04
CA TYR A 162 6.97 5.60 -0.85
C TYR A 162 8.17 5.94 0.02
N GLN A 163 9.12 6.72 -0.49
CA GLN A 163 10.40 6.91 0.17
C GLN A 163 10.24 7.43 1.60
N ARG A 164 9.45 8.46 1.80
CA ARG A 164 9.24 9.07 3.13
C ARG A 164 8.69 8.07 4.14
N ILE A 165 7.63 7.36 3.81
CA ILE A 165 7.00 6.39 4.71
C ILE A 165 7.85 5.13 4.93
N THR A 166 8.83 4.88 4.07
CA THR A 166 9.75 3.74 4.18
C THR A 166 10.96 4.07 5.04
N GLN A 167 11.39 5.34 5.06
CA GLN A 167 12.56 5.81 5.80
C GLN A 167 12.22 6.33 7.21
N ASN A 168 10.93 6.53 7.50
CA ASN A 168 10.44 7.03 8.80
C ASN A 168 10.36 5.88 9.89
#